data_dd85b73843a491481a32c1ad31356942
#
_entry.id   dd85b73843a491481a32c1ad31356942
#
_cell.length_a   1.000
_cell.length_b   1.000
_cell.length_c   1.000
_cell.angle_alpha   90.00
_cell.angle_beta   90.00
_cell.angle_gamma   90.00
#
_symmetry.space_group_name_H-M   'P 1'
#
loop_
_entity.id
_entity.type
_entity.pdbx_description
1 polymer ?
#
loop_
_entity_poly.entity_id
_entity_poly.type
_entity_poly.pdbx_seq_one_letter_code
_entity_poly.pdbx_strand_id
1 'polypeptide(L)'
;LTLSVYATASDVLRHLAPPTARAAALARLRPLRVSRVFLEGRRGDEYVPPATLAEVRDFLAAQGLASAGGIATVPGTNFGVRQNEGLGWLNWEAEKTRRDVAHFFTENAAVFDTLIVDDFFCTGDTSPASAAARGTRSWAAYRRDLLVSLIKPLMLGPARAQRPDVQLIIKFPQWYDRFHLFGYDPERMAEPFAQVWVGTEVRNPHTRRMGYVPPTEGYVNFRWLHAVCGEKTTGAWFDHIECTAENFTDQAFQSVLAGARELTLFRLGDLMADHPGDALLAQRLPELFELAAKVRQRTPHGLAWYKPPNSDAEDNLYLADYLAQMGLPVLPVARWPADAREVCLGAQAAADPEATPRLQAHLAAGHTAAVTPAFLRRAGPTAQRLAGVKVGPAAEPTEASRVQVGARHHVLPRPLEVDGSLVAGTARVRLAGTVAGGTSVPLLTEQRTGRGRLLVLNLRTFDEGDLHAAGEWLLCPKPLGWSELPAPVAGAVREVLLAPLRVRLEAPAGVGLYLWNGAACLYNFHDVAVRVRFNGRALELPPHGPYWVERPGPARRPAAAASEGDFHGAGRPR
;
A
#
# COMPACT_ATOMS: atom_id res chain seq x y z
N LEU A 1 12.71 4.49 -14.57
CA LEU A 1 11.26 4.37 -14.62
C LEU A 1 10.84 4.11 -16.06
N THR A 2 9.95 3.15 -16.29
CA THR A 2 9.32 2.85 -17.58
C THR A 2 7.79 2.92 -17.43
N LEU A 3 7.11 3.17 -18.54
CA LEU A 3 5.64 3.12 -18.60
C LEU A 3 5.21 1.99 -19.53
N SER A 4 4.17 1.29 -19.11
CA SER A 4 3.48 0.28 -19.90
C SER A 4 1.96 0.49 -19.88
N VAL A 5 1.28 -0.15 -20.77
CA VAL A 5 -0.18 -0.15 -20.85
C VAL A 5 -0.68 -1.58 -20.92
N TYR A 6 -1.76 -1.86 -20.21
CA TYR A 6 -2.47 -3.12 -20.32
C TYR A 6 -3.63 -2.98 -21.30
N ALA A 7 -3.67 -3.83 -22.30
CA ALA A 7 -4.78 -3.96 -23.22
C ALA A 7 -5.58 -5.22 -22.85
N THR A 8 -6.80 -5.04 -22.35
CA THR A 8 -7.71 -6.18 -22.09
C THR A 8 -7.97 -6.97 -23.37
N ALA A 9 -8.48 -8.17 -23.27
CA ALA A 9 -8.84 -8.97 -24.46
C ALA A 9 -9.77 -8.19 -25.39
N SER A 10 -10.75 -7.46 -24.84
CA SER A 10 -11.62 -6.55 -25.58
C SER A 10 -10.85 -5.42 -26.26
N ASP A 11 -9.88 -4.81 -25.57
CA ASP A 11 -9.08 -3.73 -26.13
C ASP A 11 -8.19 -4.23 -27.28
N VAL A 12 -7.60 -5.42 -27.13
CA VAL A 12 -6.83 -6.06 -28.22
C VAL A 12 -7.70 -6.26 -29.44
N LEU A 13 -8.88 -6.87 -29.26
CA LEU A 13 -9.82 -7.15 -30.36
C LEU A 13 -10.33 -5.88 -31.07
N ARG A 14 -10.54 -4.79 -30.33
CA ARG A 14 -11.10 -3.54 -30.87
C ARG A 14 -10.05 -2.60 -31.43
N HIS A 15 -8.89 -2.47 -30.79
CA HIS A 15 -7.95 -1.39 -31.06
C HIS A 15 -6.60 -1.83 -31.64
N LEU A 16 -6.25 -3.12 -31.52
CA LEU A 16 -4.94 -3.62 -31.96
C LEU A 16 -5.04 -4.72 -33.03
N ALA A 17 -6.03 -5.60 -32.96
CA ALA A 17 -6.23 -6.63 -33.97
C ALA A 17 -6.59 -6.05 -35.35
N PRO A 18 -7.55 -5.10 -35.49
CA PRO A 18 -7.83 -4.50 -36.77
C PRO A 18 -6.67 -3.58 -37.22
N PRO A 19 -6.05 -3.81 -38.39
CA PRO A 19 -4.95 -2.95 -38.86
C PRO A 19 -5.33 -1.46 -38.95
N THR A 20 -6.60 -1.15 -39.29
CA THR A 20 -7.13 0.22 -39.40
C THR A 20 -7.20 0.97 -38.08
N ALA A 21 -7.29 0.27 -36.94
CA ALA A 21 -7.36 0.89 -35.60
C ALA A 21 -5.99 1.17 -34.97
N ARG A 22 -4.93 0.49 -35.44
CA ARG A 22 -3.58 0.51 -34.85
C ARG A 22 -2.95 1.91 -34.77
N ALA A 23 -3.16 2.72 -35.80
CA ALA A 23 -2.61 4.08 -35.85
C ALA A 23 -3.18 4.98 -34.72
N ALA A 24 -4.47 4.86 -34.44
CA ALA A 24 -5.12 5.60 -33.38
C ALA A 24 -4.61 5.15 -31.99
N ALA A 25 -4.44 3.84 -31.77
CA ALA A 25 -3.86 3.31 -30.53
C ALA A 25 -2.43 3.84 -30.29
N LEU A 26 -1.56 3.79 -31.31
CA LEU A 26 -0.19 4.33 -31.24
C LEU A 26 -0.18 5.83 -30.91
N ALA A 27 -1.11 6.60 -31.46
CA ALA A 27 -1.22 8.04 -31.19
C ALA A 27 -1.50 8.33 -29.70
N ARG A 28 -2.19 7.44 -28.99
CA ARG A 28 -2.44 7.55 -27.54
C ARG A 28 -1.24 7.11 -26.70
N LEU A 29 -0.48 6.11 -27.14
CA LEU A 29 0.67 5.59 -26.40
C LEU A 29 1.89 6.51 -26.42
N ARG A 30 2.14 7.19 -27.56
CA ARG A 30 3.35 7.99 -27.78
C ARG A 30 3.54 9.15 -26.78
N PRO A 31 2.53 10.00 -26.49
CA PRO A 31 2.68 11.10 -25.52
C PRO A 31 3.09 10.62 -24.13
N LEU A 32 2.62 9.44 -23.72
CA LEU A 32 2.93 8.81 -22.45
C LEU A 32 4.28 8.06 -22.45
N ARG A 33 5.01 8.07 -23.57
CA ARG A 33 6.31 7.37 -23.71
C ARG A 33 6.23 5.90 -23.30
N VAL A 34 5.11 5.26 -23.62
CA VAL A 34 4.91 3.83 -23.35
C VAL A 34 5.98 3.03 -24.07
N SER A 35 6.62 2.10 -23.34
CA SER A 35 7.68 1.23 -23.86
C SER A 35 7.25 -0.23 -24.00
N ARG A 36 6.15 -0.63 -23.32
CA ARG A 36 5.61 -1.99 -23.36
C ARG A 36 4.09 -1.98 -23.38
N VAL A 37 3.49 -2.95 -24.08
CA VAL A 37 2.06 -3.22 -24.04
C VAL A 37 1.83 -4.66 -23.58
N PHE A 38 1.04 -4.84 -22.52
CA PHE A 38 0.54 -6.14 -22.11
C PHE A 38 -0.70 -6.46 -22.94
N LEU A 39 -0.69 -7.61 -23.61
CA LEU A 39 -1.77 -8.09 -24.47
C LEU A 39 -2.51 -9.21 -23.75
N GLU A 40 -3.72 -8.93 -23.29
CA GLU A 40 -4.51 -9.94 -22.60
C GLU A 40 -5.11 -10.92 -23.62
N GLY A 41 -4.80 -12.20 -23.44
CA GLY A 41 -5.34 -13.25 -24.28
C GLY A 41 -6.74 -13.71 -23.88
N ARG A 42 -7.12 -13.51 -22.58
CA ARG A 42 -8.41 -13.96 -22.07
C ARG A 42 -8.89 -13.14 -20.88
N ARG A 43 -10.20 -12.78 -20.93
CA ARG A 43 -10.98 -12.23 -19.81
C ARG A 43 -12.42 -12.77 -19.89
N GLY A 44 -12.73 -13.77 -19.09
CA GLY A 44 -14.04 -14.44 -19.16
C GLY A 44 -14.32 -15.04 -20.53
N ASP A 45 -15.37 -14.55 -21.20
CA ASP A 45 -15.75 -14.98 -22.56
C ASP A 45 -14.92 -14.32 -23.66
N GLU A 46 -14.27 -13.21 -23.38
CA GLU A 46 -13.41 -12.53 -24.35
C GLU A 46 -12.10 -13.34 -24.53
N TYR A 47 -11.86 -13.75 -25.76
CA TYR A 47 -10.69 -14.57 -26.13
C TYR A 47 -10.04 -14.02 -27.39
N VAL A 48 -8.73 -13.82 -27.31
CA VAL A 48 -7.90 -13.43 -28.44
C VAL A 48 -7.08 -14.65 -28.88
N PRO A 49 -7.26 -15.13 -30.12
CA PRO A 49 -6.48 -16.28 -30.61
C PRO A 49 -4.98 -16.03 -30.58
N PRO A 50 -4.14 -17.05 -30.29
CA PRO A 50 -2.67 -16.89 -30.27
C PRO A 50 -2.09 -16.33 -31.58
N ALA A 51 -2.65 -16.68 -32.73
CA ALA A 51 -2.21 -16.15 -34.01
C ALA A 51 -2.44 -14.60 -34.11
N THR A 52 -3.58 -14.11 -33.61
CA THR A 52 -3.86 -12.68 -33.55
C THR A 52 -2.92 -11.96 -32.56
N LEU A 53 -2.66 -12.58 -31.40
CA LEU A 53 -1.70 -12.05 -30.43
C LEU A 53 -0.30 -11.94 -31.03
N ALA A 54 0.14 -12.96 -31.78
CA ALA A 54 1.44 -12.96 -32.46
C ALA A 54 1.52 -11.85 -33.51
N GLU A 55 0.48 -11.66 -34.32
CA GLU A 55 0.42 -10.57 -35.31
C GLU A 55 0.52 -9.19 -34.64
N VAL A 56 -0.24 -8.98 -33.54
CA VAL A 56 -0.20 -7.70 -32.80
C VAL A 56 1.15 -7.50 -32.12
N ARG A 57 1.74 -8.54 -31.54
CA ARG A 57 3.12 -8.51 -30.97
C ARG A 57 4.12 -8.04 -32.03
N ASP A 58 4.11 -8.67 -33.22
CA ASP A 58 5.06 -8.37 -34.30
C ASP A 58 4.85 -6.94 -34.84
N PHE A 59 3.60 -6.50 -34.93
CA PHE A 59 3.29 -5.11 -35.26
C PHE A 59 3.86 -4.13 -34.22
N LEU A 60 3.67 -4.38 -32.91
CA LEU A 60 4.19 -3.52 -31.84
C LEU A 60 5.73 -3.50 -31.84
N ALA A 61 6.36 -4.65 -32.05
CA ALA A 61 7.81 -4.76 -32.17
C ALA A 61 8.36 -3.91 -33.34
N ALA A 62 7.69 -3.90 -34.50
CA ALA A 62 8.02 -3.04 -35.63
C ALA A 62 7.87 -1.54 -35.32
N GLN A 63 7.11 -1.17 -34.28
CA GLN A 63 6.98 0.21 -33.78
C GLN A 63 7.96 0.52 -32.63
N GLY A 64 8.86 -0.41 -32.28
CA GLY A 64 9.81 -0.25 -31.16
C GLY A 64 9.17 -0.43 -29.78
N LEU A 65 8.00 -1.05 -29.67
CA LEU A 65 7.30 -1.35 -28.44
C LEU A 65 7.49 -2.81 -28.05
N ALA A 66 7.92 -3.06 -26.83
CA ALA A 66 7.92 -4.41 -26.26
C ALA A 66 6.46 -4.86 -25.99
N SER A 67 6.25 -6.17 -25.96
CA SER A 67 4.97 -6.73 -25.57
C SER A 67 5.12 -7.92 -24.64
N ALA A 68 4.11 -8.17 -23.83
CA ALA A 68 3.97 -9.34 -22.96
C ALA A 68 2.52 -9.82 -23.02
N GLY A 69 2.28 -11.08 -22.71
CA GLY A 69 0.93 -11.61 -22.62
C GLY A 69 0.31 -11.42 -21.25
N GLY A 70 -1.01 -11.49 -21.15
CA GLY A 70 -1.74 -11.39 -19.89
C GLY A 70 -3.01 -12.22 -19.84
N ILE A 71 -3.46 -12.51 -18.63
CA ILE A 71 -4.74 -13.15 -18.35
C ILE A 71 -5.44 -12.49 -17.16
N ALA A 72 -6.76 -12.29 -17.27
CA ALA A 72 -7.62 -12.12 -16.11
C ALA A 72 -8.29 -13.46 -15.77
N THR A 73 -8.03 -13.96 -14.58
CA THR A 73 -8.54 -15.26 -14.11
C THR A 73 -10.00 -15.16 -13.62
N VAL A 74 -10.87 -14.64 -14.49
CA VAL A 74 -12.32 -14.50 -14.25
C VAL A 74 -13.11 -15.50 -15.09
N PRO A 75 -14.25 -16.03 -14.57
CA PRO A 75 -15.05 -17.02 -15.27
C PRO A 75 -15.81 -16.42 -16.47
N GLY A 76 -15.95 -17.23 -17.51
CA GLY A 76 -16.84 -17.01 -18.64
C GLY A 76 -17.74 -18.22 -18.89
N THR A 77 -18.63 -18.13 -19.87
CA THR A 77 -19.47 -19.26 -20.29
C THR A 77 -18.62 -20.46 -20.74
N ASN A 78 -17.53 -20.17 -21.45
CA ASN A 78 -16.62 -21.17 -22.02
C ASN A 78 -15.28 -21.26 -21.29
N PHE A 79 -15.07 -20.54 -20.19
CA PHE A 79 -13.82 -20.50 -19.46
C PHE A 79 -14.03 -20.61 -17.96
N GLY A 80 -13.46 -21.65 -17.38
CA GLY A 80 -13.53 -21.93 -15.96
C GLY A 80 -14.94 -22.21 -15.45
N VAL A 81 -15.09 -22.22 -14.15
CA VAL A 81 -16.36 -22.35 -13.43
C VAL A 81 -16.41 -21.21 -12.41
N ARG A 82 -17.56 -20.52 -12.34
CA ARG A 82 -17.77 -19.48 -11.34
C ARG A 82 -17.90 -20.09 -9.95
N GLN A 83 -17.31 -19.44 -8.93
CA GLN A 83 -17.55 -19.79 -7.54
C GLN A 83 -19.01 -19.53 -7.12
N ASN A 84 -19.44 -20.12 -6.00
CA ASN A 84 -20.85 -20.12 -5.59
C ASN A 84 -21.34 -18.77 -5.05
N GLU A 85 -20.50 -18.03 -4.32
CA GLU A 85 -20.90 -16.81 -3.61
C GLU A 85 -19.88 -15.69 -3.80
N GLY A 86 -20.26 -14.48 -3.39
CA GLY A 86 -19.38 -13.31 -3.35
C GLY A 86 -19.10 -12.73 -4.72
N LEU A 87 -17.88 -12.25 -4.90
CA LEU A 87 -17.42 -11.68 -6.15
C LEU A 87 -17.30 -12.74 -7.24
N GLY A 88 -17.44 -12.33 -8.49
CA GLY A 88 -17.51 -13.23 -9.66
C GLY A 88 -16.17 -13.88 -10.01
N TRP A 89 -15.55 -14.61 -9.09
CA TRP A 89 -14.25 -15.26 -9.26
C TRP A 89 -14.39 -16.74 -9.69
N LEU A 90 -13.25 -17.38 -9.96
CA LEU A 90 -13.18 -18.79 -10.35
C LEU A 90 -13.31 -19.72 -9.16
N ASN A 91 -14.02 -20.84 -9.35
CA ASN A 91 -13.96 -22.01 -8.49
C ASN A 91 -12.72 -22.83 -8.86
N TRP A 92 -11.71 -22.81 -8.01
CA TRP A 92 -10.42 -23.49 -8.24
C TRP A 92 -10.43 -24.98 -7.92
N GLU A 93 -11.48 -25.50 -7.27
CA GLU A 93 -11.68 -26.95 -7.12
C GLU A 93 -12.26 -27.59 -8.38
N ALA A 94 -12.88 -26.80 -9.26
CA ALA A 94 -13.43 -27.33 -10.49
C ALA A 94 -12.33 -27.73 -11.49
N GLU A 95 -12.38 -28.98 -11.95
CA GLU A 95 -11.42 -29.51 -12.90
C GLU A 95 -11.40 -28.74 -14.23
N LYS A 96 -12.57 -28.28 -14.69
CA LYS A 96 -12.68 -27.42 -15.87
C LYS A 96 -11.86 -26.15 -15.72
N THR A 97 -11.95 -25.47 -14.55
CA THR A 97 -11.14 -24.28 -14.25
C THR A 97 -9.65 -24.59 -14.39
N ARG A 98 -9.20 -25.67 -13.77
CA ARG A 98 -7.79 -26.07 -13.78
C ARG A 98 -7.29 -26.38 -15.20
N ARG A 99 -8.05 -27.10 -15.99
CA ARG A 99 -7.70 -27.40 -17.40
C ARG A 99 -7.63 -26.15 -18.24
N ASP A 100 -8.64 -25.29 -18.16
CA ASP A 100 -8.73 -24.09 -18.99
C ASP A 100 -7.60 -23.12 -18.71
N VAL A 101 -7.24 -22.93 -17.43
CA VAL A 101 -6.11 -22.07 -17.04
C VAL A 101 -4.78 -22.68 -17.51
N ALA A 102 -4.55 -23.98 -17.32
CA ALA A 102 -3.33 -24.63 -17.78
C ALA A 102 -3.17 -24.55 -19.30
N HIS A 103 -4.27 -24.73 -20.04
CA HIS A 103 -4.30 -24.59 -21.50
C HIS A 103 -3.92 -23.16 -21.93
N PHE A 104 -4.47 -22.13 -21.27
CA PHE A 104 -4.12 -20.74 -21.55
C PHE A 104 -2.60 -20.52 -21.45
N PHE A 105 -1.95 -21.01 -20.37
CA PHE A 105 -0.52 -20.81 -20.20
C PHE A 105 0.32 -21.57 -21.23
N THR A 106 -0.13 -22.75 -21.67
CA THR A 106 0.50 -23.48 -22.79
C THR A 106 0.45 -22.68 -24.09
N GLU A 107 -0.73 -22.19 -24.47
CA GLU A 107 -0.92 -21.48 -25.75
C GLU A 107 -0.16 -20.13 -25.76
N ASN A 108 -0.24 -19.37 -24.69
CA ASN A 108 0.31 -18.02 -24.65
C ASN A 108 1.83 -17.98 -24.44
N ALA A 109 2.42 -19.00 -23.79
CA ALA A 109 3.88 -19.13 -23.71
C ALA A 109 4.53 -19.44 -25.07
N ALA A 110 3.78 -19.98 -26.05
CA ALA A 110 4.25 -20.08 -27.42
C ALA A 110 4.41 -18.71 -28.10
N VAL A 111 3.62 -17.72 -27.68
CA VAL A 111 3.62 -16.37 -28.26
C VAL A 111 4.57 -15.43 -27.54
N PHE A 112 4.56 -15.43 -26.21
CA PHE A 112 5.27 -14.45 -25.38
C PHE A 112 6.36 -15.09 -24.53
N ASP A 113 7.43 -14.35 -24.32
CA ASP A 113 8.49 -14.68 -23.35
C ASP A 113 8.16 -14.23 -21.93
N THR A 114 7.17 -13.35 -21.78
CA THR A 114 6.70 -12.80 -20.50
C THR A 114 5.18 -12.86 -20.44
N LEU A 115 4.63 -13.37 -19.33
CA LEU A 115 3.18 -13.42 -19.07
C LEU A 115 2.86 -12.85 -17.71
N ILE A 116 1.79 -12.05 -17.62
CA ILE A 116 1.28 -11.52 -16.35
C ILE A 116 -0.06 -12.16 -15.99
N VAL A 117 -0.19 -12.52 -14.72
CA VAL A 117 -1.45 -12.94 -14.09
C VAL A 117 -2.03 -11.75 -13.36
N ASP A 118 -3.23 -11.33 -13.76
CA ASP A 118 -3.99 -10.27 -13.11
C ASP A 118 -4.41 -10.69 -11.68
N ASP A 119 -4.90 -9.75 -10.89
CA ASP A 119 -5.17 -9.90 -9.46
C ASP A 119 -6.36 -10.81 -9.09
N PHE A 120 -7.06 -11.38 -10.07
CA PHE A 120 -8.17 -12.30 -9.80
C PHE A 120 -7.75 -13.76 -9.54
N PHE A 121 -6.46 -14.03 -9.34
CA PHE A 121 -5.99 -15.32 -8.84
C PHE A 121 -6.24 -15.44 -7.33
N CYS A 122 -7.51 -15.49 -6.98
CA CYS A 122 -8.04 -15.51 -5.62
C CYS A 122 -9.33 -16.32 -5.54
N THR A 123 -9.87 -16.54 -4.36
CA THR A 123 -11.14 -17.24 -4.16
C THR A 123 -11.83 -16.85 -2.86
N GLY A 124 -13.16 -16.75 -2.91
CA GLY A 124 -14.04 -16.70 -1.75
C GLY A 124 -14.95 -17.94 -1.66
N ASP A 125 -14.73 -18.96 -2.51
CA ASP A 125 -15.61 -20.10 -2.68
C ASP A 125 -15.88 -20.86 -1.37
N THR A 126 -17.16 -21.16 -1.13
CA THR A 126 -17.65 -21.93 0.02
C THR A 126 -18.51 -23.13 -0.41
N SER A 127 -18.43 -23.53 -1.70
CA SER A 127 -19.16 -24.65 -2.27
C SER A 127 -18.94 -25.96 -1.48
N PRO A 128 -19.80 -26.96 -1.61
CA PRO A 128 -19.61 -28.25 -0.96
C PRO A 128 -18.25 -28.91 -1.29
N ALA A 129 -17.74 -28.73 -2.50
CA ALA A 129 -16.42 -29.23 -2.89
C ALA A 129 -15.29 -28.54 -2.12
N SER A 130 -15.32 -27.20 -2.05
CA SER A 130 -14.37 -26.41 -1.27
C SER A 130 -14.49 -26.68 0.23
N ALA A 131 -15.71 -26.87 0.76
CA ALA A 131 -15.92 -27.21 2.16
C ALA A 131 -15.35 -28.59 2.51
N ALA A 132 -15.54 -29.57 1.63
CA ALA A 132 -14.96 -30.90 1.79
C ALA A 132 -13.41 -30.87 1.71
N ALA A 133 -12.85 -30.14 0.73
CA ALA A 133 -11.41 -29.99 0.58
C ALA A 133 -10.76 -29.20 1.73
N ARG A 134 -11.48 -28.25 2.32
CA ARG A 134 -11.03 -27.48 3.50
C ARG A 134 -10.81 -28.39 4.71
N GLY A 135 -11.74 -29.32 4.95
CA GLY A 135 -11.73 -30.14 6.16
C GLY A 135 -11.85 -29.27 7.43
N THR A 136 -10.96 -29.49 8.40
CA THR A 136 -10.94 -28.77 9.69
C THR A 136 -10.15 -27.47 9.67
N ARG A 137 -9.49 -27.13 8.55
CA ARG A 137 -8.72 -25.88 8.43
C ARG A 137 -9.64 -24.64 8.46
N SER A 138 -9.10 -23.49 8.85
CA SER A 138 -9.79 -22.22 8.60
C SER A 138 -9.93 -21.96 7.09
N TRP A 139 -10.91 -21.16 6.67
CA TRP A 139 -11.04 -20.76 5.27
C TRP A 139 -9.78 -20.06 4.75
N ALA A 140 -9.20 -19.17 5.54
CA ALA A 140 -7.97 -18.47 5.18
C ALA A 140 -6.79 -19.43 4.95
N ALA A 141 -6.58 -20.39 5.84
CA ALA A 141 -5.51 -21.39 5.68
C ALA A 141 -5.73 -22.26 4.44
N TYR A 142 -6.96 -22.78 4.26
CA TYR A 142 -7.30 -23.61 3.12
C TYR A 142 -7.10 -22.89 1.79
N ARG A 143 -7.65 -21.68 1.64
CA ARG A 143 -7.58 -20.91 0.39
C ARG A 143 -6.14 -20.56 0.01
N ARG A 144 -5.31 -20.18 0.99
CA ARG A 144 -3.88 -19.91 0.76
C ARG A 144 -3.13 -21.16 0.29
N ASP A 145 -3.35 -22.29 0.97
CA ASP A 145 -2.70 -23.54 0.58
C ASP A 145 -3.16 -24.00 -0.80
N LEU A 146 -4.46 -23.89 -1.10
CA LEU A 146 -5.01 -24.22 -2.41
C LEU A 146 -4.32 -23.41 -3.51
N LEU A 147 -4.36 -22.08 -3.43
CA LEU A 147 -3.84 -21.23 -4.51
C LEU A 147 -2.33 -21.41 -4.70
N VAL A 148 -1.56 -21.49 -3.62
CA VAL A 148 -0.12 -21.77 -3.71
C VAL A 148 0.14 -23.11 -4.42
N SER A 149 -0.65 -24.15 -4.12
CA SER A 149 -0.50 -25.48 -4.74
C SER A 149 -0.79 -25.50 -6.24
N LEU A 150 -1.61 -24.58 -6.73
CA LEU A 150 -2.04 -24.50 -8.13
C LEU A 150 -1.06 -23.76 -9.05
N ILE A 151 -0.15 -22.95 -8.51
CA ILE A 151 0.77 -22.15 -9.33
C ILE A 151 1.62 -23.02 -10.24
N LYS A 152 2.27 -24.03 -9.67
CA LYS A 152 3.16 -24.90 -10.46
C LYS A 152 2.42 -25.72 -11.51
N PRO A 153 1.35 -26.47 -11.20
CA PRO A 153 0.67 -27.32 -12.18
C PRO A 153 -0.14 -26.55 -13.21
N LEU A 154 -0.66 -25.36 -12.90
CA LEU A 154 -1.55 -24.64 -13.82
C LEU A 154 -0.87 -23.51 -14.61
N MET A 155 0.22 -22.94 -14.10
CA MET A 155 0.86 -21.77 -14.69
C MET A 155 2.30 -22.08 -15.13
N LEU A 156 3.19 -22.33 -14.18
CA LEU A 156 4.63 -22.52 -14.45
C LEU A 156 4.93 -23.76 -15.29
N GLY A 157 4.36 -24.90 -14.92
CA GLY A 157 4.60 -26.16 -15.62
C GLY A 157 4.18 -26.09 -17.09
N PRO A 158 2.89 -25.76 -17.39
CA PRO A 158 2.40 -25.61 -18.76
C PRO A 158 3.18 -24.57 -19.57
N ALA A 159 3.46 -23.40 -18.99
CA ALA A 159 4.21 -22.34 -19.68
C ALA A 159 5.65 -22.77 -20.00
N ARG A 160 6.37 -23.33 -19.04
CA ARG A 160 7.77 -23.78 -19.21
C ARG A 160 7.93 -25.02 -20.08
N ALA A 161 6.93 -25.88 -20.15
CA ALA A 161 6.92 -26.99 -21.10
C ALA A 161 6.92 -26.48 -22.56
N GLN A 162 6.29 -25.33 -22.79
CA GLN A 162 6.26 -24.69 -24.12
C GLN A 162 7.47 -23.77 -24.35
N ARG A 163 7.87 -22.99 -23.32
CA ARG A 163 9.02 -22.08 -23.35
C ARG A 163 9.78 -22.15 -22.02
N PRO A 164 10.92 -22.84 -21.95
CA PRO A 164 11.62 -23.07 -20.68
C PRO A 164 12.08 -21.80 -19.95
N ASP A 165 12.37 -20.71 -20.69
CA ASP A 165 12.86 -19.42 -20.19
C ASP A 165 11.75 -18.37 -19.96
N VAL A 166 10.47 -18.76 -20.12
CA VAL A 166 9.33 -17.84 -19.91
C VAL A 166 9.35 -17.21 -18.52
N GLN A 167 9.13 -15.90 -18.49
CA GLN A 167 9.03 -15.12 -17.26
C GLN A 167 7.56 -14.94 -16.88
N LEU A 168 7.22 -15.28 -15.64
CA LEU A 168 5.86 -15.05 -15.14
C LEU A 168 5.87 -13.94 -14.10
N ILE A 169 4.88 -13.06 -14.20
CA ILE A 169 4.61 -11.94 -13.30
C ILE A 169 3.30 -12.21 -12.58
N ILE A 170 3.27 -12.04 -11.26
CA ILE A 170 2.03 -12.05 -10.49
C ILE A 170 1.68 -10.64 -10.03
N LYS A 171 0.42 -10.23 -10.22
CA LYS A 171 -0.10 -8.98 -9.67
C LYS A 171 -0.89 -9.25 -8.39
N PHE A 172 -0.63 -8.46 -7.35
CA PHE A 172 -1.44 -8.41 -6.13
C PHE A 172 -2.27 -7.13 -6.11
N PRO A 173 -3.54 -7.21 -5.65
CA PRO A 173 -4.44 -6.06 -5.60
C PRO A 173 -4.16 -5.09 -4.45
N GLN A 174 -5.02 -4.07 -4.29
CA GLN A 174 -4.88 -3.07 -3.22
C GLN A 174 -5.48 -3.49 -1.86
N TRP A 175 -6.29 -4.52 -1.76
CA TRP A 175 -6.91 -4.94 -0.49
C TRP A 175 -5.98 -5.78 0.40
N TYR A 176 -4.78 -5.27 0.67
CA TYR A 176 -3.66 -5.99 1.29
C TYR A 176 -3.93 -6.48 2.73
N ASP A 177 -4.81 -5.85 3.48
CA ASP A 177 -5.18 -6.30 4.83
C ASP A 177 -6.13 -7.50 4.82
N ARG A 178 -6.71 -7.82 3.66
CA ARG A 178 -7.66 -8.92 3.48
C ARG A 178 -7.14 -10.08 2.64
N PHE A 179 -5.89 -10.05 2.24
CA PHE A 179 -5.29 -11.05 1.35
C PHE A 179 -5.49 -12.49 1.80
N HIS A 180 -5.23 -12.76 3.09
CA HIS A 180 -5.34 -14.11 3.66
C HIS A 180 -6.77 -14.67 3.60
N LEU A 181 -7.79 -13.83 3.61
CA LEU A 181 -9.19 -14.24 3.52
C LEU A 181 -9.56 -14.76 2.12
N PHE A 182 -8.89 -14.26 1.08
CA PHE A 182 -9.14 -14.60 -0.31
C PHE A 182 -8.05 -15.47 -0.95
N GLY A 183 -7.16 -16.04 -0.13
CA GLY A 183 -6.17 -17.02 -0.56
C GLY A 183 -4.86 -16.43 -1.04
N TYR A 184 -4.65 -15.12 -1.00
CA TYR A 184 -3.34 -14.55 -1.26
C TYR A 184 -2.38 -14.85 -0.10
N ASP A 185 -1.23 -15.41 -0.46
CA ASP A 185 -0.07 -15.58 0.42
C ASP A 185 1.14 -15.00 -0.31
N PRO A 186 1.37 -13.68 -0.22
CA PRO A 186 2.37 -13.03 -1.05
C PRO A 186 3.78 -13.62 -0.91
N GLU A 187 4.16 -14.07 0.29
CA GLU A 187 5.48 -14.67 0.53
C GLU A 187 5.66 -15.98 -0.27
N ARG A 188 4.71 -16.91 -0.16
CA ARG A 188 4.79 -18.21 -0.88
C ARG A 188 4.44 -18.09 -2.36
N MET A 189 3.45 -17.24 -2.69
CA MET A 189 3.03 -17.07 -4.08
C MET A 189 4.08 -16.37 -4.93
N ALA A 190 4.79 -15.37 -4.39
CA ALA A 190 5.82 -14.65 -5.14
C ALA A 190 7.09 -15.48 -5.41
N GLU A 191 7.35 -16.53 -4.61
CA GLU A 191 8.59 -17.30 -4.71
C GLU A 191 8.88 -17.80 -6.14
N PRO A 192 7.94 -18.46 -6.83
CA PRO A 192 8.19 -19.03 -8.16
C PRO A 192 8.09 -18.04 -9.31
N PHE A 193 7.58 -16.82 -9.09
CA PHE A 193 7.45 -15.78 -10.12
C PHE A 193 8.74 -14.97 -10.27
N ALA A 194 8.96 -14.46 -11.49
CA ALA A 194 10.09 -13.58 -11.78
C ALA A 194 9.92 -12.18 -11.18
N GLN A 195 8.70 -11.67 -11.23
CA GLN A 195 8.36 -10.33 -10.75
C GLN A 195 7.01 -10.34 -10.02
N VAL A 196 6.86 -9.35 -9.14
CA VAL A 196 5.62 -9.02 -8.43
C VAL A 196 5.19 -7.61 -8.82
N TRP A 197 3.93 -7.48 -9.17
CA TRP A 197 3.29 -6.23 -9.50
C TRP A 197 2.19 -5.93 -8.49
N VAL A 198 1.97 -4.65 -8.25
CA VAL A 198 1.12 -4.18 -7.17
C VAL A 198 0.03 -3.29 -7.72
N GLY A 199 -1.21 -3.59 -7.36
CA GLY A 199 -2.32 -2.69 -7.56
C GLY A 199 -2.17 -1.44 -6.68
N THR A 200 -2.09 -0.29 -7.34
CA THR A 200 -2.01 1.03 -6.71
C THR A 200 -3.18 1.90 -7.17
N GLU A 201 -4.33 1.25 -7.41
CA GLU A 201 -5.57 1.83 -7.93
C GLU A 201 -6.34 2.58 -6.82
N VAL A 202 -5.79 3.67 -6.31
CA VAL A 202 -6.42 4.47 -5.25
C VAL A 202 -7.68 5.17 -5.74
N ARG A 203 -7.67 5.63 -7.00
CA ARG A 203 -8.81 6.30 -7.64
C ARG A 203 -9.23 7.59 -6.94
N ASN A 204 -10.51 7.96 -7.00
CA ASN A 204 -11.02 9.14 -6.33
C ASN A 204 -11.46 8.80 -4.88
N PRO A 205 -10.78 9.33 -3.85
CA PRO A 205 -11.09 9.02 -2.45
C PRO A 205 -12.44 9.59 -1.97
N HIS A 206 -13.15 10.34 -2.80
CA HIS A 206 -14.43 10.96 -2.47
C HIS A 206 -15.63 10.25 -3.10
N THR A 207 -15.42 9.17 -3.87
CA THR A 207 -16.51 8.40 -4.49
C THR A 207 -16.72 7.07 -3.79
N ARG A 208 -18.00 6.63 -3.74
CA ARG A 208 -18.37 5.37 -3.08
C ARG A 208 -18.09 4.14 -3.96
N ARG A 209 -18.18 4.27 -5.29
CA ARG A 209 -18.21 3.13 -6.22
C ARG A 209 -17.04 2.17 -6.05
N MET A 210 -15.84 2.70 -5.77
CA MET A 210 -14.62 1.91 -5.63
C MET A 210 -14.00 2.03 -4.23
N GLY A 211 -14.81 2.38 -3.22
CA GLY A 211 -14.39 2.62 -1.85
C GLY A 211 -13.75 4.00 -1.65
N TYR A 212 -13.77 4.47 -0.40
CA TYR A 212 -13.18 5.76 0.01
C TYR A 212 -11.72 5.60 0.40
N VAL A 213 -10.92 5.06 -0.51
CA VAL A 213 -9.52 4.70 -0.26
C VAL A 213 -8.66 5.96 -0.07
N PRO A 214 -7.88 6.08 1.02
CA PRO A 214 -6.94 7.19 1.17
C PRO A 214 -5.91 7.23 0.04
N PRO A 215 -5.56 8.41 -0.49
CA PRO A 215 -4.64 8.51 -1.63
C PRO A 215 -3.22 7.98 -1.34
N THR A 216 -2.87 7.78 -0.08
CA THR A 216 -1.60 7.18 0.35
C THR A 216 -1.56 5.65 0.29
N GLU A 217 -2.70 5.00 0.04
CA GLU A 217 -2.80 3.53 -0.01
C GLU A 217 -1.84 2.93 -1.05
N GLY A 218 -1.77 3.47 -2.26
CA GLY A 218 -0.88 2.96 -3.30
C GLY A 218 0.59 2.92 -2.87
N TYR A 219 1.04 3.92 -2.10
CA TYR A 219 2.37 3.91 -1.48
C TYR A 219 2.50 2.80 -0.42
N VAL A 220 1.53 2.69 0.49
CA VAL A 220 1.59 1.75 1.62
C VAL A 220 1.56 0.30 1.12
N ASN A 221 0.62 -0.03 0.21
CA ASN A 221 0.49 -1.36 -0.37
C ASN A 221 1.76 -1.78 -1.11
N PHE A 222 2.29 -0.91 -1.97
CA PHE A 222 3.53 -1.20 -2.70
C PHE A 222 4.71 -1.42 -1.74
N ARG A 223 4.88 -0.54 -0.74
CA ARG A 223 5.96 -0.67 0.25
C ARG A 223 5.84 -1.92 1.10
N TRP A 224 4.62 -2.30 1.50
CA TRP A 224 4.42 -3.53 2.24
C TRP A 224 4.74 -4.77 1.40
N LEU A 225 4.24 -4.85 0.16
CA LEU A 225 4.57 -5.95 -0.76
C LEU A 225 6.07 -6.01 -1.08
N HIS A 226 6.73 -4.86 -1.21
CA HIS A 226 8.19 -4.83 -1.33
C HIS A 226 8.88 -5.37 -0.07
N ALA A 227 8.36 -5.10 1.12
CA ALA A 227 8.90 -5.66 2.37
C ALA A 227 8.69 -7.19 2.48
N VAL A 228 7.64 -7.74 1.85
CA VAL A 228 7.37 -9.18 1.80
C VAL A 228 8.16 -9.88 0.69
N CYS A 229 8.11 -9.35 -0.53
CA CYS A 229 8.58 -10.01 -1.76
C CYS A 229 9.96 -9.51 -2.23
N GLY A 230 10.52 -8.50 -1.58
CA GLY A 230 11.86 -7.95 -1.87
C GLY A 230 11.95 -7.32 -3.27
N GLU A 231 13.12 -7.46 -3.89
CA GLU A 231 13.47 -6.88 -5.19
C GLU A 231 12.63 -7.39 -6.37
N LYS A 232 11.84 -8.44 -6.17
CA LYS A 232 10.88 -8.90 -7.19
C LYS A 232 9.72 -7.92 -7.38
N THR A 233 9.43 -7.07 -6.39
CA THR A 233 8.38 -6.05 -6.45
C THR A 233 8.86 -4.87 -7.28
N THR A 234 8.46 -4.84 -8.54
CA THR A 234 9.00 -3.91 -9.54
C THR A 234 7.96 -3.04 -10.22
N GLY A 235 6.76 -3.54 -10.46
CA GLY A 235 5.71 -2.86 -11.21
C GLY A 235 4.57 -2.37 -10.34
N ALA A 236 4.03 -1.22 -10.66
CA ALA A 236 2.81 -0.68 -10.11
C ALA A 236 1.74 -0.59 -11.21
N TRP A 237 0.49 -0.75 -10.83
CA TRP A 237 -0.65 -0.81 -11.74
C TRP A 237 -1.77 0.07 -11.22
N PHE A 238 -2.25 1.01 -12.01
CA PHE A 238 -3.36 1.89 -11.66
C PHE A 238 -4.26 2.19 -12.86
N ASP A 239 -5.44 2.76 -12.61
CA ASP A 239 -6.48 2.90 -13.61
C ASP A 239 -7.17 4.29 -13.59
N HIS A 240 -8.04 4.51 -14.57
CA HIS A 240 -8.82 5.73 -14.76
C HIS A 240 -10.17 5.72 -14.03
N ILE A 241 -10.56 4.57 -13.46
CA ILE A 241 -11.92 4.38 -12.95
C ILE A 241 -12.24 5.40 -11.86
N GLU A 242 -13.32 6.19 -12.05
CA GLU A 242 -13.77 7.24 -11.14
C GLU A 242 -12.73 8.35 -10.87
N CYS A 243 -11.61 8.39 -11.57
CA CYS A 243 -10.58 9.40 -11.36
C CYS A 243 -10.94 10.76 -11.96
N THR A 244 -10.54 11.84 -11.27
CA THR A 244 -10.25 13.12 -11.92
C THR A 244 -8.88 13.02 -12.61
N ALA A 245 -8.47 14.05 -13.35
CA ALA A 245 -7.13 14.12 -13.92
C ALA A 245 -6.04 14.07 -12.85
N GLU A 246 -6.28 14.75 -11.74
CA GLU A 246 -5.38 14.85 -10.60
C GLU A 246 -5.25 13.53 -9.86
N ASN A 247 -6.38 12.87 -9.50
CA ASN A 247 -6.35 11.57 -8.83
C ASN A 247 -5.64 10.51 -9.66
N PHE A 248 -5.86 10.51 -10.99
CA PHE A 248 -5.14 9.62 -11.89
C PHE A 248 -3.62 9.84 -11.83
N THR A 249 -3.21 11.11 -11.82
CA THR A 249 -1.80 11.47 -11.75
C THR A 249 -1.20 11.19 -10.37
N ASP A 250 -1.95 11.41 -9.28
CA ASP A 250 -1.53 11.09 -7.91
C ASP A 250 -1.13 9.63 -7.77
N GLN A 251 -1.87 8.69 -8.38
CA GLN A 251 -1.53 7.26 -8.36
C GLN A 251 -0.13 6.99 -8.91
N ALA A 252 0.26 7.66 -10.00
CA ALA A 252 1.60 7.54 -10.57
C ALA A 252 2.69 8.04 -9.61
N PHE A 253 2.47 9.21 -8.98
CA PHE A 253 3.43 9.77 -8.03
C PHE A 253 3.56 8.92 -6.77
N GLN A 254 2.46 8.40 -6.21
CA GLN A 254 2.49 7.51 -5.05
C GLN A 254 3.25 6.21 -5.36
N SER A 255 3.04 5.64 -6.55
CA SER A 255 3.78 4.46 -7.01
C SER A 255 5.28 4.71 -7.12
N VAL A 256 5.68 5.85 -7.66
CA VAL A 256 7.10 6.24 -7.76
C VAL A 256 7.72 6.51 -6.39
N LEU A 257 7.02 7.21 -5.49
CA LEU A 257 7.47 7.45 -4.12
C LEU A 257 7.65 6.13 -3.35
N ALA A 258 6.83 5.12 -3.66
CA ALA A 258 6.96 3.78 -3.12
C ALA A 258 8.14 2.97 -3.71
N GLY A 259 8.71 3.40 -4.83
CA GLY A 259 9.88 2.77 -5.45
C GLY A 259 9.58 1.91 -6.67
N ALA A 260 8.41 2.05 -7.30
CA ALA A 260 8.07 1.35 -8.53
C ALA A 260 9.07 1.68 -9.65
N ARG A 261 9.43 0.65 -10.43
CA ARG A 261 10.35 0.75 -11.57
C ARG A 261 9.61 0.80 -12.90
N GLU A 262 8.40 0.27 -12.94
CA GLU A 262 7.50 0.31 -14.08
C GLU A 262 6.09 0.68 -13.61
N LEU A 263 5.42 1.56 -14.37
CA LEU A 263 4.04 1.98 -14.15
C LEU A 263 3.18 1.44 -15.27
N THR A 264 2.17 0.64 -14.94
CA THR A 264 1.20 0.12 -15.90
C THR A 264 -0.11 0.85 -15.78
N LEU A 265 -0.52 1.44 -16.88
CA LEU A 265 -1.82 2.07 -17.03
C LEU A 265 -2.86 1.01 -17.42
N PHE A 266 -3.82 0.80 -16.61
CA PHE A 266 -5.00 0.02 -16.94
C PHE A 266 -6.13 1.00 -17.29
N ARG A 267 -6.63 1.05 -18.54
CA ARG A 267 -6.34 0.15 -19.65
C ARG A 267 -6.26 0.94 -20.96
N LEU A 268 -5.86 0.25 -22.07
CA LEU A 268 -5.82 0.88 -23.40
C LEU A 268 -7.18 1.45 -23.81
N GLY A 269 -8.29 0.75 -23.53
CA GLY A 269 -9.64 1.23 -23.87
C GLY A 269 -9.98 2.57 -23.22
N ASP A 270 -9.50 2.82 -22.01
CA ASP A 270 -9.72 4.10 -21.31
C ASP A 270 -8.83 5.21 -21.88
N LEU A 271 -7.59 4.91 -22.31
CA LEU A 271 -6.77 5.84 -23.09
C LEU A 271 -7.44 6.21 -24.42
N MET A 272 -8.11 5.26 -25.06
CA MET A 272 -8.87 5.53 -26.31
C MET A 272 -10.10 6.41 -26.06
N ALA A 273 -10.62 6.44 -24.82
CA ALA A 273 -11.75 7.29 -24.44
C ALA A 273 -11.36 8.73 -24.10
N ASP A 274 -10.06 9.08 -24.19
CA ASP A 274 -9.55 10.45 -24.03
C ASP A 274 -9.76 11.03 -22.62
N HIS A 275 -9.35 10.31 -21.60
CA HIS A 275 -9.45 10.78 -20.24
C HIS A 275 -8.49 11.98 -19.99
N PRO A 276 -8.93 13.08 -19.34
CA PRO A 276 -8.11 14.27 -19.16
C PRO A 276 -6.82 14.01 -18.34
N GLY A 277 -6.80 12.96 -17.51
CA GLY A 277 -5.63 12.50 -16.78
C GLY A 277 -4.46 12.08 -17.66
N ASP A 278 -4.71 11.61 -18.90
CA ASP A 278 -3.67 11.19 -19.83
C ASP A 278 -2.80 12.39 -20.26
N ALA A 279 -3.45 13.49 -20.59
CA ALA A 279 -2.76 14.73 -20.97
C ALA A 279 -1.97 15.31 -19.78
N LEU A 280 -2.58 15.32 -18.59
CA LEU A 280 -1.90 15.80 -17.39
C LEU A 280 -0.71 14.91 -17.01
N LEU A 281 -0.84 13.59 -17.07
CA LEU A 281 0.25 12.66 -16.82
C LEU A 281 1.38 12.86 -17.83
N ALA A 282 1.05 12.96 -19.13
CA ALA A 282 2.04 13.21 -20.19
C ALA A 282 2.83 14.51 -19.95
N GLN A 283 2.14 15.58 -19.52
CA GLN A 283 2.77 16.85 -19.16
C GLN A 283 3.73 16.71 -17.97
N ARG A 284 3.37 15.87 -16.99
CA ARG A 284 4.13 15.71 -15.74
C ARG A 284 5.18 14.59 -15.78
N LEU A 285 5.33 13.87 -16.90
CA LEU A 285 6.34 12.81 -17.02
C LEU A 285 7.77 13.27 -16.69
N PRO A 286 8.25 14.46 -17.11
CA PRO A 286 9.61 14.90 -16.74
C PRO A 286 9.81 14.97 -15.22
N GLU A 287 8.84 15.53 -14.49
CA GLU A 287 8.86 15.61 -13.02
C GLU A 287 8.83 14.21 -12.39
N LEU A 288 7.99 13.32 -12.92
CA LEU A 288 7.85 11.94 -12.45
C LEU A 288 9.16 11.14 -12.65
N PHE A 289 9.82 11.28 -13.79
CA PHE A 289 11.12 10.65 -14.06
C PHE A 289 12.22 11.18 -13.14
N GLU A 290 12.25 12.48 -12.91
CA GLU A 290 13.20 13.10 -11.97
C GLU A 290 12.99 12.60 -10.55
N LEU A 291 11.73 12.54 -10.09
CA LEU A 291 11.39 11.99 -8.78
C LEU A 291 11.81 10.52 -8.65
N ALA A 292 11.54 9.71 -9.67
CA ALA A 292 11.94 8.30 -9.71
C ALA A 292 13.47 8.13 -9.60
N ALA A 293 14.24 8.98 -10.27
CA ALA A 293 15.70 8.97 -10.18
C ALA A 293 16.18 9.31 -8.75
N LYS A 294 15.56 10.30 -8.11
CA LYS A 294 15.87 10.69 -6.72
C LYS A 294 15.54 9.58 -5.72
N VAL A 295 14.36 8.97 -5.82
CA VAL A 295 13.90 7.88 -4.95
C VAL A 295 14.81 6.66 -5.09
N ARG A 296 15.15 6.26 -6.31
CA ARG A 296 15.94 5.05 -6.60
C ARG A 296 17.34 5.05 -5.96
N GLN A 297 17.90 6.21 -5.71
CA GLN A 297 19.26 6.38 -5.16
C GLN A 297 19.29 6.36 -3.63
N ARG A 298 18.13 6.20 -2.96
CA ARG A 298 18.02 6.41 -1.51
C ARG A 298 17.30 5.28 -0.80
N THR A 299 17.74 5.02 0.41
CA THR A 299 17.07 4.06 1.30
C THR A 299 15.95 4.78 2.05
N PRO A 300 14.69 4.31 1.94
CA PRO A 300 13.59 4.88 2.70
C PRO A 300 13.74 4.59 4.19
N HIS A 301 13.25 5.52 5.03
CA HIS A 301 13.11 5.32 6.46
C HIS A 301 11.87 6.03 6.99
N GLY A 302 11.44 5.71 8.20
CA GLY A 302 10.24 6.32 8.75
C GLY A 302 9.77 5.61 10.01
N LEU A 303 8.48 5.81 10.32
CA LEU A 303 7.77 5.07 11.35
C LEU A 303 7.53 3.64 10.86
N ALA A 304 8.22 2.67 11.45
CA ALA A 304 8.12 1.27 11.06
C ALA A 304 6.74 0.72 11.43
N TRP A 305 5.86 0.54 10.44
CA TRP A 305 4.57 -0.12 10.59
C TRP A 305 4.74 -1.62 10.45
N TYR A 306 4.64 -2.35 11.57
CA TYR A 306 4.85 -3.80 11.57
C TYR A 306 3.58 -4.55 11.23
N LYS A 307 3.55 -5.15 10.04
CA LYS A 307 2.47 -6.00 9.53
C LYS A 307 3.03 -7.33 9.04
N PRO A 308 2.99 -8.39 9.86
CA PRO A 308 3.32 -9.73 9.38
C PRO A 308 2.44 -10.14 8.20
N PRO A 309 2.95 -10.96 7.24
CA PRO A 309 2.10 -11.56 6.22
C PRO A 309 0.97 -12.38 6.85
N ASN A 310 -0.18 -12.43 6.17
CA ASN A 310 -1.33 -13.25 6.56
C ASN A 310 -1.96 -12.89 7.93
N SER A 311 -1.79 -11.65 8.36
CA SER A 311 -2.29 -11.14 9.64
C SER A 311 -3.67 -10.51 9.50
N ASP A 312 -4.52 -10.69 10.52
CA ASP A 312 -5.82 -10.01 10.64
C ASP A 312 -5.65 -8.59 11.12
N ALA A 313 -6.40 -7.68 10.52
CA ALA A 313 -6.42 -6.27 10.87
C ALA A 313 -7.46 -5.93 11.95
N GLU A 314 -8.47 -6.76 12.14
CA GLU A 314 -9.64 -6.51 13.00
C GLU A 314 -10.26 -5.12 12.72
N ASP A 315 -10.35 -4.24 13.73
CA ASP A 315 -10.85 -2.87 13.58
C ASP A 315 -9.77 -1.86 13.15
N ASN A 316 -8.66 -2.34 12.59
CA ASN A 316 -7.55 -1.56 12.05
C ASN A 316 -7.32 -1.78 10.54
N LEU A 317 -8.37 -2.16 9.78
CA LEU A 317 -8.27 -2.30 8.32
C LEU A 317 -7.75 -1.02 7.69
N TYR A 318 -6.67 -1.14 6.90
CA TYR A 318 -6.02 -0.03 6.16
C TYR A 318 -5.52 1.13 7.04
N LEU A 319 -5.27 0.86 8.32
CA LEU A 319 -4.85 1.88 9.28
C LEU A 319 -3.59 2.65 8.83
N ALA A 320 -2.63 1.96 8.22
CA ALA A 320 -1.39 2.58 7.74
C ALA A 320 -1.63 3.68 6.71
N ASP A 321 -2.67 3.54 5.88
CA ASP A 321 -3.03 4.52 4.85
C ASP A 321 -3.49 5.84 5.48
N TYR A 322 -4.33 5.75 6.53
CA TYR A 322 -4.79 6.93 7.28
C TYR A 322 -3.66 7.60 8.07
N LEU A 323 -2.73 6.82 8.65
CA LEU A 323 -1.54 7.37 9.30
C LEU A 323 -0.66 8.13 8.30
N ALA A 324 -0.45 7.57 7.11
CA ALA A 324 0.32 8.23 6.06
C ALA A 324 -0.36 9.51 5.56
N GLN A 325 -1.69 9.51 5.40
CA GLN A 325 -2.46 10.69 5.01
C GLN A 325 -2.43 11.80 6.07
N MET A 326 -2.28 11.45 7.35
CA MET A 326 -2.03 12.42 8.42
C MET A 326 -0.62 13.06 8.34
N GLY A 327 0.21 12.68 7.38
CA GLY A 327 1.59 13.17 7.24
C GLY A 327 2.58 12.49 8.18
N LEU A 328 2.31 11.26 8.58
CA LEU A 328 3.29 10.41 9.24
C LEU A 328 4.06 9.63 8.17
N PRO A 329 5.40 9.57 8.23
CA PRO A 329 6.21 8.88 7.23
C PRO A 329 6.19 7.36 7.50
N VAL A 330 5.06 6.73 7.21
CA VAL A 330 4.85 5.30 7.44
C VAL A 330 5.77 4.49 6.53
N LEU A 331 6.50 3.54 7.12
CA LEU A 331 7.31 2.57 6.41
C LEU A 331 6.84 1.15 6.78
N PRO A 332 6.00 0.53 5.94
CA PRO A 332 5.54 -0.83 6.18
C PRO A 332 6.69 -1.83 6.19
N VAL A 333 6.68 -2.74 7.16
CA VAL A 333 7.67 -3.81 7.32
C VAL A 333 6.97 -5.14 7.62
N ALA A 334 7.42 -6.21 6.96
CA ALA A 334 6.81 -7.54 7.07
C ALA A 334 7.44 -8.39 8.19
N ARG A 335 8.62 -8.01 8.66
CA ARG A 335 9.35 -8.65 9.75
C ARG A 335 9.62 -7.65 10.85
N TRP A 336 9.79 -8.14 12.09
CA TRP A 336 10.08 -7.25 13.21
C TRP A 336 11.33 -6.39 12.93
N PRO A 337 11.22 -5.05 13.02
CA PRO A 337 12.30 -4.15 12.65
C PRO A 337 13.25 -3.94 13.85
N ALA A 338 14.18 -4.87 14.05
CA ALA A 338 15.07 -4.89 15.22
C ALA A 338 15.91 -3.59 15.37
N ASP A 339 16.29 -2.96 14.26
CA ASP A 339 17.12 -1.75 14.23
C ASP A 339 16.29 -0.45 14.28
N ALA A 340 14.97 -0.53 14.20
CA ALA A 340 14.12 0.66 14.26
C ALA A 340 14.10 1.23 15.68
N ARG A 341 14.15 2.56 15.79
CA ARG A 341 13.99 3.26 17.08
C ARG A 341 12.53 3.56 17.39
N GLU A 342 11.68 3.41 16.41
CA GLU A 342 10.25 3.66 16.51
C GLU A 342 9.49 2.60 15.72
N VAL A 343 8.51 1.96 16.36
CA VAL A 343 7.66 0.95 15.77
C VAL A 343 6.19 1.27 16.04
N CYS A 344 5.35 1.02 15.05
CA CYS A 344 3.89 1.15 15.19
C CYS A 344 3.24 -0.23 15.00
N LEU A 345 2.36 -0.60 15.94
CA LEU A 345 1.73 -1.92 16.02
C LEU A 345 0.20 -1.77 16.03
N GLY A 346 -0.45 -2.13 14.93
CA GLY A 346 -1.88 -2.35 14.87
C GLY A 346 -2.27 -3.79 15.25
N ALA A 347 -3.52 -4.14 15.12
CA ALA A 347 -4.02 -5.50 15.39
C ALA A 347 -3.24 -6.57 14.63
N GLN A 348 -2.81 -6.26 13.40
CA GLN A 348 -2.02 -7.14 12.53
C GLN A 348 -0.74 -7.66 13.22
N ALA A 349 -0.07 -6.83 14.00
CA ALA A 349 1.17 -7.18 14.67
C ALA A 349 1.01 -8.31 15.70
N ALA A 350 -0.19 -8.48 16.26
CA ALA A 350 -0.47 -9.54 17.23
C ALA A 350 -0.55 -10.95 16.60
N ALA A 351 -0.49 -11.06 15.27
CA ALA A 351 -0.32 -12.36 14.60
C ALA A 351 1.08 -12.96 14.84
N ASP A 352 2.06 -12.15 15.21
CA ASP A 352 3.37 -12.62 15.67
C ASP A 352 3.30 -12.93 17.19
N PRO A 353 3.42 -14.19 17.63
CA PRO A 353 3.40 -14.55 19.05
C PRO A 353 4.53 -13.89 19.84
N GLU A 354 5.63 -13.51 19.19
CA GLU A 354 6.78 -12.83 19.78
C GLU A 354 6.61 -11.29 19.84
N ALA A 355 5.50 -10.73 19.33
CA ALA A 355 5.32 -9.27 19.28
C ALA A 355 5.39 -8.62 20.68
N THR A 356 4.77 -9.22 21.71
CA THR A 356 4.82 -8.67 23.08
C THR A 356 6.20 -8.77 23.73
N PRO A 357 6.92 -9.90 23.71
CA PRO A 357 8.31 -9.96 24.17
C PRO A 357 9.23 -8.98 23.44
N ARG A 358 9.09 -8.88 22.11
CA ARG A 358 9.88 -7.94 21.29
C ARG A 358 9.57 -6.48 21.63
N LEU A 359 8.29 -6.14 21.84
CA LEU A 359 7.89 -4.81 22.33
C LEU A 359 8.53 -4.48 23.66
N GLN A 360 8.54 -5.44 24.61
CA GLN A 360 9.17 -5.25 25.92
C GLN A 360 10.67 -4.99 25.80
N ALA A 361 11.37 -5.78 24.98
CA ALA A 361 12.80 -5.59 24.71
C ALA A 361 13.08 -4.24 24.03
N HIS A 362 12.24 -3.83 23.08
CA HIS A 362 12.33 -2.56 22.37
C HIS A 362 12.23 -1.35 23.33
N LEU A 363 11.27 -1.41 24.27
CA LEU A 363 11.12 -0.38 25.30
C LEU A 363 12.28 -0.39 26.31
N ALA A 364 12.77 -1.57 26.70
CA ALA A 364 13.93 -1.70 27.58
C ALA A 364 15.21 -1.09 26.97
N ALA A 365 15.36 -1.18 25.63
CA ALA A 365 16.44 -0.53 24.89
C ALA A 365 16.32 1.01 24.83
N GLY A 366 15.21 1.58 25.31
CA GLY A 366 14.98 3.04 25.32
C GLY A 366 14.31 3.56 24.07
N HIS A 367 13.72 2.69 23.27
CA HIS A 367 13.05 3.04 22.03
C HIS A 367 11.57 3.43 22.25
N THR A 368 10.93 3.94 21.20
CA THR A 368 9.52 4.34 21.23
C THR A 368 8.68 3.33 20.46
N ALA A 369 7.50 2.98 21.00
CA ALA A 369 6.49 2.25 20.27
C ALA A 369 5.16 2.99 20.32
N ALA A 370 4.39 2.94 19.23
CA ALA A 370 3.00 3.35 19.16
C ALA A 370 2.14 2.11 18.90
N VAL A 371 1.06 1.96 19.66
CA VAL A 371 0.16 0.80 19.54
C VAL A 371 -1.29 1.23 19.49
N THR A 372 -2.16 0.38 18.96
CA THR A 372 -3.61 0.61 18.98
C THR A 372 -4.30 -0.15 20.10
N PRO A 373 -5.53 0.21 20.50
CA PRO A 373 -6.34 -0.59 21.41
C PRO A 373 -6.55 -2.01 20.91
N ALA A 374 -6.78 -2.23 19.61
CA ALA A 374 -6.94 -3.54 19.01
C ALA A 374 -5.69 -4.43 19.19
N PHE A 375 -4.50 -3.88 18.97
CA PHE A 375 -3.27 -4.60 19.30
C PHE A 375 -3.22 -4.99 20.77
N LEU A 376 -3.49 -4.04 21.69
CA LEU A 376 -3.45 -4.30 23.13
C LEU A 376 -4.47 -5.35 23.59
N ARG A 377 -5.64 -5.39 22.95
CA ARG A 377 -6.68 -6.38 23.21
C ARG A 377 -6.18 -7.78 22.85
N ARG A 378 -5.60 -7.94 21.67
CA ARG A 378 -5.06 -9.23 21.19
C ARG A 378 -3.80 -9.67 21.93
N ALA A 379 -2.88 -8.74 22.17
CA ALA A 379 -1.61 -9.00 22.86
C ALA A 379 -1.79 -9.26 24.37
N GLY A 380 -2.94 -8.90 24.92
CA GLY A 380 -3.39 -9.29 26.25
C GLY A 380 -2.83 -8.45 27.41
N PRO A 381 -3.03 -8.92 28.64
CA PRO A 381 -2.82 -8.12 29.86
C PRO A 381 -1.38 -7.61 30.05
N THR A 382 -0.39 -8.34 29.54
CA THR A 382 1.02 -7.90 29.66
C THR A 382 1.29 -6.65 28.83
N ALA A 383 0.81 -6.60 27.57
CA ALA A 383 0.95 -5.42 26.72
C ALA A 383 0.17 -4.22 27.29
N GLN A 384 -1.02 -4.44 27.86
CA GLN A 384 -1.81 -3.40 28.52
C GLN A 384 -1.11 -2.82 29.76
N ARG A 385 -0.49 -3.67 30.58
CA ARG A 385 0.33 -3.19 31.72
C ARG A 385 1.53 -2.35 31.28
N LEU A 386 2.24 -2.76 30.22
CA LEU A 386 3.34 -1.99 29.64
C LEU A 386 2.85 -0.62 29.16
N ALA A 387 1.66 -0.54 28.59
CA ALA A 387 1.05 0.69 28.10
C ALA A 387 0.42 1.56 29.20
N GLY A 388 0.26 1.04 30.40
CA GLY A 388 -0.37 1.74 31.51
C GLY A 388 -1.86 2.04 31.29
N VAL A 389 -2.53 1.23 30.48
CA VAL A 389 -3.94 1.38 30.13
C VAL A 389 -4.70 0.06 30.32
N LYS A 390 -6.04 0.15 30.30
CA LYS A 390 -6.93 -1.00 30.20
C LYS A 390 -7.75 -0.86 28.92
N VAL A 391 -7.93 -1.97 28.21
CA VAL A 391 -8.80 -2.07 27.02
C VAL A 391 -9.79 -3.22 27.28
N GLY A 392 -11.06 -2.91 27.14
CA GLY A 392 -12.14 -3.89 27.28
C GLY A 392 -12.29 -4.79 26.04
N PRO A 393 -13.32 -5.65 26.02
CA PRO A 393 -13.73 -6.38 24.84
C PRO A 393 -14.02 -5.43 23.67
N ALA A 394 -13.91 -5.94 22.43
CA ALA A 394 -14.34 -5.18 21.27
C ALA A 394 -15.83 -4.81 21.41
N ALA A 395 -16.15 -3.57 21.12
CA ALA A 395 -17.49 -3.00 21.19
C ALA A 395 -17.72 -2.10 19.98
N GLU A 396 -18.98 -1.69 19.79
CA GLU A 396 -19.32 -0.69 18.79
C GLU A 396 -18.45 0.56 18.95
N PRO A 397 -18.07 1.22 17.84
CA PRO A 397 -17.25 2.41 17.89
C PRO A 397 -17.92 3.53 18.66
N THR A 398 -17.11 4.28 19.38
CA THR A 398 -17.54 5.51 20.03
C THR A 398 -17.07 6.69 19.21
N GLU A 399 -17.95 7.66 18.96
CA GLU A 399 -17.65 8.82 18.13
C GLU A 399 -17.22 10.03 18.98
N ALA A 400 -15.98 10.51 18.77
CA ALA A 400 -15.49 11.74 19.34
C ALA A 400 -15.70 12.91 18.34
N SER A 401 -16.53 13.89 18.72
CA SER A 401 -16.87 15.05 17.88
C SER A 401 -15.98 16.27 18.13
N ARG A 402 -15.21 16.28 19.22
CA ARG A 402 -14.28 17.37 19.58
C ARG A 402 -12.98 16.80 20.10
N VAL A 403 -11.89 17.53 19.91
CA VAL A 403 -10.56 17.18 20.45
C VAL A 403 -10.00 18.37 21.20
N GLN A 404 -9.45 18.12 22.38
CA GLN A 404 -8.75 19.11 23.17
C GLN A 404 -7.26 19.07 22.85
N VAL A 405 -6.71 20.24 22.41
CA VAL A 405 -5.27 20.46 22.19
C VAL A 405 -4.84 21.62 23.09
N GLY A 406 -4.04 21.32 24.11
CA GLY A 406 -3.74 22.29 25.17
C GLY A 406 -5.00 22.76 25.89
N ALA A 407 -5.24 24.07 25.93
CA ALA A 407 -6.45 24.66 26.52
C ALA A 407 -7.60 24.86 25.51
N ARG A 408 -7.41 24.51 24.23
CA ARG A 408 -8.40 24.77 23.18
C ARG A 408 -9.13 23.49 22.78
N HIS A 409 -10.44 23.62 22.53
CA HIS A 409 -11.27 22.56 21.95
C HIS A 409 -11.47 22.82 20.45
N HIS A 410 -11.24 21.79 19.65
CA HIS A 410 -11.43 21.80 18.21
C HIS A 410 -12.61 20.89 17.87
N VAL A 411 -13.62 21.45 17.22
CA VAL A 411 -14.74 20.69 16.63
C VAL A 411 -14.19 20.00 15.38
N LEU A 412 -14.53 18.73 15.23
CA LEU A 412 -14.11 17.94 14.08
C LEU A 412 -15.12 18.07 12.94
N PRO A 413 -14.69 18.22 11.68
CA PRO A 413 -15.60 18.22 10.53
C PRO A 413 -16.40 16.93 10.43
N ARG A 414 -15.76 15.81 10.75
CA ARG A 414 -16.33 14.47 10.88
C ARG A 414 -15.87 13.85 12.20
N PRO A 415 -16.75 13.19 12.95
CA PRO A 415 -16.36 12.51 14.19
C PRO A 415 -15.25 11.49 13.96
N LEU A 416 -14.42 11.27 14.97
CA LEU A 416 -13.42 10.19 14.99
C LEU A 416 -14.02 8.97 15.64
N GLU A 417 -13.94 7.85 14.95
CA GLU A 417 -14.25 6.55 15.53
C GLU A 417 -13.08 6.08 16.40
N VAL A 418 -13.37 5.77 17.65
CA VAL A 418 -12.40 5.39 18.67
C VAL A 418 -12.91 4.22 19.50
N ASP A 419 -12.02 3.53 20.16
CA ASP A 419 -12.37 2.50 21.14
C ASP A 419 -12.79 3.17 22.46
N GLY A 420 -14.10 3.12 22.74
CA GLY A 420 -14.68 3.68 23.97
C GLY A 420 -14.32 2.91 25.24
N SER A 421 -13.80 1.69 25.11
CA SER A 421 -13.37 0.86 26.25
C SER A 421 -11.97 1.20 26.77
N LEU A 422 -11.21 2.05 26.06
CA LEU A 422 -9.87 2.45 26.48
C LEU A 422 -9.92 3.36 27.71
N VAL A 423 -9.31 2.90 28.80
CA VAL A 423 -9.16 3.66 30.03
C VAL A 423 -7.69 3.88 30.33
N ALA A 424 -7.30 5.15 30.49
CA ALA A 424 -5.96 5.51 30.92
C ALA A 424 -5.79 5.19 32.43
N GLY A 425 -4.95 4.20 32.73
CA GLY A 425 -4.59 3.85 34.11
C GLY A 425 -3.47 4.76 34.62
N THR A 426 -2.22 4.26 34.53
CA THR A 426 -1.02 5.04 34.87
C THR A 426 -0.48 5.88 33.71
N ALA A 427 -0.98 5.67 32.50
CA ALA A 427 -0.56 6.42 31.32
C ALA A 427 -1.06 7.87 31.36
N ARG A 428 -0.19 8.79 30.94
CA ARG A 428 -0.56 10.21 30.78
C ARG A 428 -1.40 10.39 29.51
N VAL A 429 -2.58 10.98 29.61
CA VAL A 429 -3.36 11.42 28.46
C VAL A 429 -2.69 12.66 27.83
N ARG A 430 -2.34 12.55 26.55
CA ARG A 430 -1.72 13.61 25.75
C ARG A 430 -2.78 14.37 24.92
N LEU A 431 -3.76 13.62 24.40
CA LEU A 431 -4.91 14.15 23.69
C LEU A 431 -6.17 13.47 24.19
N ALA A 432 -7.24 14.22 24.34
CA ALA A 432 -8.54 13.72 24.72
C ALA A 432 -9.60 14.17 23.71
N GLY A 433 -10.50 13.25 23.39
CA GLY A 433 -11.71 13.50 22.61
C GLY A 433 -12.92 13.69 23.52
N THR A 434 -13.95 14.37 23.04
CA THR A 434 -15.25 14.48 23.71
C THR A 434 -16.28 13.74 22.87
N VAL A 435 -16.95 12.76 23.48
CA VAL A 435 -18.02 11.95 22.90
C VAL A 435 -19.39 12.50 23.27
N ALA A 436 -20.45 11.87 22.76
CA ALA A 436 -21.83 12.20 23.11
C ALA A 436 -22.03 12.22 24.64
N GLY A 437 -22.83 13.17 25.14
CA GLY A 437 -23.02 13.37 26.59
C GLY A 437 -21.87 14.10 27.30
N GLY A 438 -20.85 14.59 26.57
CA GLY A 438 -19.74 15.37 27.12
C GLY A 438 -18.64 14.56 27.82
N THR A 439 -18.70 13.22 27.73
CA THR A 439 -17.69 12.32 28.32
C THR A 439 -16.36 12.47 27.56
N SER A 440 -15.26 12.50 28.32
CA SER A 440 -13.91 12.55 27.77
C SER A 440 -13.34 11.13 27.55
N VAL A 441 -12.76 10.90 26.36
CA VAL A 441 -12.06 9.65 26.01
C VAL A 441 -10.63 9.92 25.65
N PRO A 442 -9.65 9.08 26.03
CA PRO A 442 -8.27 9.24 25.62
C PRO A 442 -8.14 8.98 24.10
N LEU A 443 -7.51 9.91 23.37
CA LEU A 443 -7.15 9.74 21.95
C LEU A 443 -5.68 9.37 21.79
N LEU A 444 -4.82 9.92 22.61
CA LEU A 444 -3.41 9.60 22.65
C LEU A 444 -2.95 9.55 24.09
N THR A 445 -2.39 8.43 24.49
CA THR A 445 -1.75 8.30 25.82
C THR A 445 -0.26 8.01 25.69
N GLU A 446 0.48 8.32 26.74
CA GLU A 446 1.92 8.09 26.83
C GLU A 446 2.26 7.44 28.18
N GLN A 447 2.97 6.30 28.13
CA GLN A 447 3.55 5.64 29.29
C GLN A 447 5.07 5.53 29.12
N ARG A 448 5.82 5.89 30.17
CA ARG A 448 7.25 5.58 30.25
C ARG A 448 7.42 4.21 30.87
N THR A 449 8.16 3.34 30.18
CA THR A 449 8.47 1.98 30.61
C THR A 449 9.97 1.78 30.53
N GLY A 450 10.63 1.84 31.70
CA GLY A 450 12.08 1.93 31.75
C GLY A 450 12.60 3.21 31.09
N ARG A 451 13.48 3.07 30.11
CA ARG A 451 13.99 4.19 29.29
C ARG A 451 13.14 4.46 28.04
N GLY A 452 12.23 3.55 27.69
CA GLY A 452 11.41 3.63 26.51
C GLY A 452 10.11 4.40 26.73
N ARG A 453 9.41 4.64 25.60
CA ARG A 453 8.11 5.32 25.57
C ARG A 453 7.11 4.43 24.83
N LEU A 454 5.97 4.17 25.44
CA LEU A 454 4.86 3.49 24.79
C LEU A 454 3.68 4.46 24.66
N LEU A 455 3.26 4.64 23.42
CA LEU A 455 2.13 5.49 23.04
C LEU A 455 0.94 4.59 22.71
N VAL A 456 -0.25 4.96 23.13
CA VAL A 456 -1.48 4.32 22.63
C VAL A 456 -2.22 5.36 21.80
N LEU A 457 -2.35 5.09 20.52
CA LEU A 457 -3.14 5.87 19.59
C LEU A 457 -4.52 5.22 19.49
N ASN A 458 -5.51 5.85 20.10
CA ASN A 458 -6.89 5.38 20.07
C ASN A 458 -7.52 5.69 18.72
N LEU A 459 -7.14 4.90 17.73
CA LEU A 459 -7.57 5.01 16.35
C LEU A 459 -8.20 3.69 15.94
N ARG A 460 -9.44 3.78 15.51
CA ARG A 460 -10.18 2.72 14.84
C ARG A 460 -10.40 3.13 13.38
N THR A 461 -10.39 2.14 12.49
CA THR A 461 -10.75 2.31 11.08
C THR A 461 -12.00 1.49 10.77
N PHE A 462 -11.84 0.28 10.28
CA PHE A 462 -12.94 -0.61 9.89
C PHE A 462 -12.67 -2.02 10.39
N ASP A 463 -13.74 -2.79 10.56
CA ASP A 463 -13.72 -4.24 10.74
C ASP A 463 -14.57 -4.93 9.66
N GLU A 464 -14.63 -6.27 9.70
CA GLU A 464 -15.45 -7.06 8.77
C GLU A 464 -16.94 -6.72 8.86
N GLY A 465 -17.44 -6.34 10.05
CA GLY A 465 -18.83 -5.94 10.26
C GLY A 465 -19.15 -4.63 9.55
N ASP A 466 -18.25 -3.65 9.58
CA ASP A 466 -18.40 -2.36 8.87
C ASP A 466 -18.50 -2.57 7.36
N LEU A 467 -17.65 -3.44 6.80
CA LEU A 467 -17.67 -3.76 5.37
C LEU A 467 -18.99 -4.46 5.00
N HIS A 468 -19.38 -5.46 5.76
CA HIS A 468 -20.61 -6.21 5.51
C HIS A 468 -21.85 -5.31 5.60
N ALA A 469 -21.94 -4.45 6.61
CA ALA A 469 -23.06 -3.53 6.79
C ALA A 469 -23.21 -2.53 5.63
N ALA A 470 -22.10 -2.14 5.02
CA ALA A 470 -22.09 -1.24 3.85
C ALA A 470 -22.29 -1.98 2.52
N GLY A 471 -22.28 -3.32 2.50
CA GLY A 471 -22.27 -4.13 1.28
C GLY A 471 -20.95 -4.00 0.51
N GLU A 472 -19.87 -3.63 1.19
CA GLU A 472 -18.52 -3.56 0.65
C GLU A 472 -17.78 -4.86 0.95
N TRP A 473 -16.88 -5.28 0.05
CA TRP A 473 -16.18 -6.55 0.20
C TRP A 473 -14.67 -6.39 0.41
N LEU A 474 -14.08 -5.34 -0.13
CA LEU A 474 -12.63 -5.29 -0.28
C LEU A 474 -12.00 -4.02 0.28
N LEU A 475 -12.64 -2.86 0.16
CA LEU A 475 -12.04 -1.54 0.37
C LEU A 475 -12.79 -0.73 1.46
N CYS A 476 -12.46 0.55 1.57
CA CYS A 476 -13.02 1.42 2.60
C CYS A 476 -14.50 1.72 2.36
N PRO A 477 -15.41 1.33 3.25
CA PRO A 477 -16.87 1.42 3.03
C PRO A 477 -17.43 2.83 3.20
N LYS A 478 -16.72 3.71 3.92
CA LYS A 478 -17.11 5.10 4.20
C LYS A 478 -15.88 5.98 4.45
N PRO A 479 -15.97 7.31 4.27
CA PRO A 479 -14.89 8.19 4.66
C PRO A 479 -14.79 8.28 6.19
N LEU A 480 -13.55 8.34 6.72
CA LEU A 480 -13.27 8.49 8.15
C LEU A 480 -12.80 9.90 8.50
N GLY A 481 -13.13 10.36 9.72
CA GLY A 481 -12.72 11.66 10.23
C GLY A 481 -11.20 11.85 10.37
N TRP A 482 -10.44 10.76 10.39
CA TRP A 482 -8.97 10.79 10.41
C TRP A 482 -8.36 11.44 9.17
N SER A 483 -9.05 11.42 8.04
CA SER A 483 -8.63 12.07 6.78
C SER A 483 -8.81 13.60 6.80
N GLU A 484 -9.67 14.11 7.68
CA GLU A 484 -10.13 15.50 7.70
C GLU A 484 -9.77 16.24 9.00
N LEU A 485 -8.70 15.80 9.69
CA LEU A 485 -8.32 16.39 10.97
C LEU A 485 -7.96 17.87 10.85
N PRO A 486 -8.48 18.73 11.74
CA PRO A 486 -7.98 20.10 11.85
C PRO A 486 -6.47 20.14 12.08
N ALA A 487 -5.78 21.09 11.44
CA ALA A 487 -4.32 21.19 11.49
C ALA A 487 -3.73 21.19 12.92
N PRO A 488 -4.34 21.83 13.95
CA PRO A 488 -3.83 21.73 15.32
C PRO A 488 -3.93 20.33 15.92
N VAL A 489 -4.97 19.55 15.58
CA VAL A 489 -5.15 18.17 16.06
C VAL A 489 -4.14 17.24 15.40
N ALA A 490 -4.05 17.29 14.05
CA ALA A 490 -3.05 16.55 13.30
C ALA A 490 -1.62 16.91 13.75
N GLY A 491 -1.36 18.19 14.00
CA GLY A 491 -0.08 18.69 14.51
C GLY A 491 0.29 18.10 15.87
N ALA A 492 -0.67 18.00 16.79
CA ALA A 492 -0.44 17.42 18.12
C ALA A 492 -0.12 15.91 18.06
N VAL A 493 -0.76 15.15 17.15
CA VAL A 493 -0.42 13.75 16.90
C VAL A 493 0.99 13.63 16.31
N ARG A 494 1.31 14.43 15.29
CA ARG A 494 2.63 14.44 14.64
C ARG A 494 3.75 14.84 15.60
N GLU A 495 3.54 15.82 16.47
CA GLU A 495 4.55 16.25 17.45
C GLU A 495 5.06 15.09 18.28
N VAL A 496 4.17 14.19 18.69
CA VAL A 496 4.53 13.03 19.53
C VAL A 496 5.17 11.92 18.72
N LEU A 497 4.59 11.59 17.53
CA LEU A 497 5.02 10.45 16.72
C LEU A 497 6.24 10.76 15.84
N LEU A 498 6.50 12.01 15.48
CA LEU A 498 7.68 12.40 14.69
C LEU A 498 8.91 12.74 15.53
N ALA A 499 8.75 12.92 16.85
CA ALA A 499 9.84 13.30 17.74
C ALA A 499 11.05 12.34 17.70
N PRO A 500 10.89 10.99 17.70
CA PRO A 500 12.00 10.06 17.58
C PRO A 500 12.75 10.16 16.25
N LEU A 501 12.04 10.52 15.18
CA LEU A 501 12.62 10.73 13.84
C LEU A 501 13.32 12.09 13.69
N ARG A 502 13.21 12.96 14.72
CA ARG A 502 13.73 14.34 14.69
C ARG A 502 13.21 15.15 13.52
N VAL A 503 11.94 14.95 13.21
CA VAL A 503 11.22 15.65 12.12
C VAL A 503 10.08 16.43 12.74
N ARG A 504 9.82 17.62 12.20
CA ARG A 504 8.67 18.45 12.56
C ARG A 504 7.93 18.86 11.29
N LEU A 505 6.63 18.59 11.25
CA LEU A 505 5.74 18.97 10.17
C LEU A 505 4.51 19.69 10.73
N GLU A 506 4.34 20.94 10.33
CA GLU A 506 3.13 21.75 10.55
C GLU A 506 2.42 21.87 9.19
N ALA A 507 1.33 21.14 9.02
CA ALA A 507 0.55 21.05 7.78
C ALA A 507 -0.90 20.68 8.11
N PRO A 508 -1.88 20.94 7.24
CA PRO A 508 -3.19 20.29 7.35
C PRO A 508 -3.06 18.76 7.18
N ALA A 509 -4.12 17.99 7.45
CA ALA A 509 -4.26 16.63 6.94
C ALA A 509 -4.25 16.66 5.40
N GLY A 510 -4.00 15.52 4.73
CA GLY A 510 -3.88 15.49 3.27
C GLY A 510 -2.54 16.02 2.73
N VAL A 511 -1.53 16.14 3.58
CA VAL A 511 -0.13 16.33 3.17
C VAL A 511 0.68 15.10 3.58
N GLY A 512 1.06 14.28 2.63
CA GLY A 512 1.92 13.11 2.84
C GLY A 512 3.37 13.51 3.13
N LEU A 513 4.07 12.70 3.94
CA LEU A 513 5.49 12.86 4.25
C LEU A 513 6.23 11.55 3.98
N TYR A 514 7.24 11.60 3.14
CA TYR A 514 8.08 10.47 2.78
C TYR A 514 9.53 10.80 3.12
N LEU A 515 10.24 9.87 3.75
CA LEU A 515 11.60 10.10 4.21
C LEU A 515 12.57 9.10 3.62
N TRP A 516 13.75 9.60 3.26
CA TRP A 516 14.93 8.80 2.87
C TRP A 516 16.17 9.30 3.60
N ASN A 517 17.22 8.49 3.59
CA ASN A 517 18.52 8.94 4.08
C ASN A 517 18.97 10.20 3.30
N GLY A 518 19.03 11.33 4.02
CA GLY A 518 19.45 12.62 3.47
C GLY A 518 18.38 13.42 2.72
N ALA A 519 17.13 12.93 2.60
CA ALA A 519 16.08 13.64 1.88
C ALA A 519 14.69 13.43 2.47
N ALA A 520 13.76 14.29 2.08
CA ALA A 520 12.34 14.15 2.34
C ALA A 520 11.54 14.58 1.11
N CYS A 521 10.35 14.03 0.94
CA CYS A 521 9.34 14.53 0.02
C CYS A 521 8.06 14.81 0.80
N LEU A 522 7.47 15.98 0.58
CA LEU A 522 6.11 16.29 1.01
C LEU A 522 5.23 16.22 -0.24
N TYR A 523 4.07 15.60 -0.12
CA TYR A 523 3.11 15.50 -1.21
C TYR A 523 1.79 16.14 -0.80
N ASN A 524 1.31 17.09 -1.58
CA ASN A 524 0.04 17.77 -1.35
C ASN A 524 -1.07 17.09 -2.15
N PHE A 525 -2.09 16.56 -1.48
CA PHE A 525 -3.27 15.94 -2.10
C PHE A 525 -4.46 16.91 -2.26
N HIS A 526 -4.28 18.20 -1.98
CA HIS A 526 -5.34 19.20 -2.13
C HIS A 526 -5.32 19.81 -3.53
N ASP A 527 -6.49 20.26 -3.98
CA ASP A 527 -6.70 20.97 -5.26
C ASP A 527 -6.07 22.38 -5.28
N VAL A 528 -5.56 22.83 -4.15
CA VAL A 528 -4.95 24.16 -3.99
C VAL A 528 -3.54 24.07 -3.42
N ALA A 529 -2.74 25.09 -3.65
CA ALA A 529 -1.42 25.18 -3.03
C ALA A 529 -1.56 25.31 -1.51
N VAL A 530 -0.71 24.58 -0.77
CA VAL A 530 -0.75 24.51 0.70
C VAL A 530 0.54 25.03 1.30
N ARG A 531 0.43 25.96 2.23
CA ARG A 531 1.57 26.42 3.03
C ARG A 531 1.80 25.50 4.22
N VAL A 532 3.02 25.02 4.35
CA VAL A 532 3.47 24.13 5.42
C VAL A 532 4.74 24.66 6.06
N ARG A 533 5.06 24.15 7.26
CA ARG A 533 6.36 24.37 7.87
C ARG A 533 7.02 23.02 8.14
N PHE A 534 8.15 22.75 7.49
CA PHE A 534 8.91 21.53 7.63
C PHE A 534 10.28 21.82 8.25
N ASN A 535 10.55 21.24 9.43
CA ASN A 535 11.76 21.49 10.23
C ASN A 535 12.07 22.98 10.42
N GLY A 536 11.02 23.79 10.66
CA GLY A 536 11.10 25.25 10.84
C GLY A 536 11.10 26.07 9.55
N ARG A 537 11.34 25.47 8.38
CA ARG A 537 11.31 26.14 7.08
C ARG A 537 9.88 26.23 6.55
N ALA A 538 9.42 27.42 6.17
CA ALA A 538 8.16 27.62 5.47
C ALA A 538 8.31 27.20 3.99
N LEU A 539 7.35 26.41 3.50
CA LEU A 539 7.28 25.89 2.15
C LEU A 539 5.88 26.11 1.60
N GLU A 540 5.76 26.27 0.29
CA GLU A 540 4.49 26.26 -0.42
C GLU A 540 4.49 25.05 -1.37
N LEU A 541 3.54 24.14 -1.15
CA LEU A 541 3.44 22.89 -1.91
C LEU A 541 2.45 23.10 -3.06
N PRO A 542 2.78 22.71 -4.30
CA PRO A 542 1.84 22.80 -5.42
C PRO A 542 0.63 21.86 -5.19
N PRO A 543 -0.52 22.15 -5.82
CA PRO A 543 -1.65 21.23 -5.79
C PRO A 543 -1.26 19.89 -6.44
N HIS A 544 -1.75 18.78 -5.89
CA HIS A 544 -1.51 17.42 -6.37
C HIS A 544 -0.05 17.17 -6.79
N GLY A 545 0.91 17.55 -5.92
CA GLY A 545 2.30 17.53 -6.32
C GLY A 545 3.31 17.31 -5.20
N PRO A 546 4.48 16.78 -5.57
CA PRO A 546 5.60 16.58 -4.67
C PRO A 546 6.40 17.87 -4.44
N TYR A 547 6.95 18.02 -3.27
CA TYR A 547 7.98 18.98 -2.94
C TYR A 547 9.18 18.27 -2.33
N TRP A 548 10.27 18.20 -3.07
CA TRP A 548 11.49 17.52 -2.63
C TRP A 548 12.37 18.43 -1.77
N VAL A 549 12.83 17.92 -0.62
CA VAL A 549 13.72 18.61 0.29
C VAL A 549 14.98 17.79 0.50
N GLU A 550 16.13 18.31 0.10
CA GLU A 550 17.42 17.77 0.52
C GLU A 550 17.68 18.18 1.97
N ARG A 551 17.98 17.22 2.83
CA ARG A 551 18.44 17.49 4.18
C ARG A 551 19.94 17.71 4.13
N PRO A 552 20.49 18.77 4.74
CA PRO A 552 21.91 18.82 5.01
C PRO A 552 22.24 17.58 5.84
N GLY A 553 23.28 16.84 5.44
CA GLY A 553 23.84 15.75 6.25
C GLY A 553 24.06 16.26 7.69
N PRO A 554 24.16 15.39 8.70
CA PRO A 554 24.41 15.81 10.06
C PRO A 554 25.59 16.79 10.01
N ALA A 555 25.37 18.03 10.48
CA ALA A 555 26.41 19.04 10.54
C ALA A 555 27.64 18.38 11.14
N ARG A 556 28.73 18.27 10.40
CA ARG A 556 30.01 17.86 10.95
C ARG A 556 30.25 18.79 12.14
N ARG A 557 30.30 18.25 13.36
CA ARG A 557 30.80 19.03 14.48
C ARG A 557 32.10 19.65 14.00
N PRO A 558 32.29 20.97 14.13
CA PRO A 558 33.59 21.55 13.88
C PRO A 558 34.59 20.75 14.71
N ALA A 559 35.64 20.24 14.06
CA ALA A 559 36.76 19.63 14.79
C ALA A 559 37.14 20.63 15.88
N ALA A 560 37.11 20.17 17.12
CA ALA A 560 37.58 20.99 18.24
C ALA A 560 38.96 21.52 17.82
N ALA A 561 39.09 22.84 17.76
CA ALA A 561 40.36 23.48 17.48
C ALA A 561 41.35 22.87 18.47
N ALA A 562 42.38 22.22 17.92
CA ALA A 562 43.52 21.79 18.75
C ALA A 562 44.05 23.06 19.42
N SER A 563 43.94 23.13 20.74
CA SER A 563 44.57 24.16 21.50
C SER A 563 46.06 24.06 21.23
N GLU A 564 46.63 25.07 20.58
CA GLU A 564 48.07 25.32 20.57
C GLU A 564 48.52 25.40 22.03
N GLY A 565 49.11 24.33 22.53
CA GLY A 565 49.79 24.29 23.80
C GLY A 565 51.15 24.95 23.64
N ASP A 566 51.35 26.02 24.36
CA ASP A 566 52.56 26.80 24.55
C ASP A 566 53.83 25.95 24.65
N PHE A 567 54.73 26.16 23.75
CA PHE A 567 56.16 25.85 23.87
C PHE A 567 56.88 27.05 24.51
N HIS A 568 57.05 27.06 25.80
CA HIS A 568 58.10 27.78 26.51
C HIS A 568 58.85 26.72 27.32
N GLY A 569 60.06 26.57 27.21
CA GLY A 569 61.21 27.32 27.05
C GLY A 569 62.36 26.68 27.84
N ALA A 570 63.54 26.85 27.32
CA ALA A 570 64.81 26.96 28.01
C ALA A 570 65.46 25.74 28.71
N GLY A 571 66.66 25.46 28.29
CA GLY A 571 67.65 24.79 29.12
C GLY A 571 68.79 24.11 28.36
N ARG A 572 69.79 24.83 27.97
CA ARG A 572 71.18 24.35 27.72
C ARG A 572 71.89 24.02 29.10
N PRO A 573 73.12 23.49 29.16
CA PRO A 573 73.85 22.51 28.34
C PRO A 573 74.63 21.50 29.29
N ARG A 574 75.00 20.35 28.72
CA ARG A 574 76.37 19.81 28.74
C ARG A 574 76.47 18.48 28.07
#